data_9ccf4c98197e5b5eebc4f3a4ce0a08a9
#
_entry.id   9ccf4c98197e5b5eebc4f3a4ce0a08a9
#
_cell.length_a   1.000
_cell.length_b   1.000
_cell.length_c   1.000
_cell.angle_alpha   90.00
_cell.angle_beta   90.00
_cell.angle_gamma   90.00
#
_symmetry.space_group_name_H-M   'P 1'
#
loop_
_entity.id
_entity.type
_entity.pdbx_description
1 polymer ?
#
loop_
_entity_poly.entity_id
_entity_poly.type
_entity_poly.pdbx_seq_one_letter_code
_entity_poly.pdbx_strand_id
1 'polypeptide(L)'
;LKGSYMEEQVAAYDLKYRGIPPYEVLSTKWLPYSDVIRLKGVEDMVEVYYNSGQFPATMKLLEKKFARPSEIFTSLAEYYEKNGLTGISHSRLARYEILYRFLEEKEVKVEQSTPAAEEPAGMEQKTGVIAAETAVKLTLADFRDSLMYDLYVRENIKSRPSFASDQSPYKKEVREFFMAEEESPQWLT
;
A
#
# COMPACT_ATOMS: atom_id res chain seq x y z
N LEU A 1 12.75 -26.28 17.16
CA LEU A 1 13.94 -27.03 16.67
C LEU A 1 14.50 -27.82 17.85
N LYS A 2 14.58 -29.15 17.71
CA LYS A 2 15.10 -30.02 18.76
C LYS A 2 16.49 -29.57 19.21
N GLY A 3 16.70 -29.45 20.54
CA GLY A 3 17.96 -29.00 21.13
C GLY A 3 18.21 -27.50 21.07
N SER A 4 17.24 -26.68 20.66
CA SER A 4 17.37 -25.23 20.69
C SER A 4 16.96 -24.66 22.05
N TYR A 5 17.55 -23.49 22.42
CA TYR A 5 17.11 -22.74 23.59
C TYR A 5 15.60 -22.49 23.65
N MET A 6 14.95 -22.27 22.51
CA MET A 6 13.53 -22.08 22.43
C MET A 6 12.73 -23.33 22.84
N GLU A 7 13.23 -24.53 22.55
CA GLU A 7 12.62 -25.77 23.00
C GLU A 7 12.68 -25.92 24.51
N GLU A 8 13.79 -25.53 25.14
CA GLU A 8 13.95 -25.55 26.61
C GLU A 8 13.00 -24.55 27.30
N GLN A 9 12.66 -23.45 26.61
CA GLN A 9 11.83 -22.39 27.16
C GLN A 9 10.33 -22.52 26.83
N VAL A 10 9.89 -23.59 26.18
CA VAL A 10 8.49 -23.80 25.75
C VAL A 10 7.52 -23.57 26.92
N ALA A 11 7.78 -24.15 28.09
CA ALA A 11 6.91 -23.98 29.25
C ALA A 11 6.97 -22.55 29.85
N ALA A 12 8.16 -21.95 29.91
CA ALA A 12 8.35 -20.61 30.46
C ALA A 12 7.68 -19.51 29.61
N TYR A 13 7.62 -19.73 28.31
CA TYR A 13 7.06 -18.78 27.35
C TYR A 13 5.62 -19.13 26.91
N ASP A 14 5.03 -20.19 27.43
CA ASP A 14 3.74 -20.76 26.95
C ASP A 14 3.74 -20.85 25.41
N LEU A 15 4.85 -21.35 24.86
CA LEU A 15 5.08 -21.41 23.43
C LEU A 15 4.26 -22.55 22.82
N LYS A 16 3.32 -22.21 21.96
CA LYS A 16 2.55 -23.18 21.15
C LYS A 16 3.00 -23.09 19.70
N TYR A 17 3.32 -24.24 19.12
CA TYR A 17 3.79 -24.33 17.72
C TYR A 17 3.23 -25.59 17.05
N ARG A 18 3.25 -25.61 15.72
CA ARG A 18 2.87 -26.79 14.93
C ARG A 18 3.89 -27.88 15.13
N GLY A 19 3.43 -29.09 15.43
CA GLY A 19 4.28 -30.27 15.59
C GLY A 19 4.86 -30.84 14.29
N ILE A 20 4.46 -30.28 13.16
CA ILE A 20 4.89 -30.67 11.79
C ILE A 20 5.50 -29.47 11.07
N PRO A 21 6.42 -29.69 10.11
CA PRO A 21 6.95 -28.61 9.28
C PRO A 21 5.84 -27.73 8.69
N PRO A 22 6.05 -26.41 8.60
CA PRO A 22 7.26 -25.64 8.91
C PRO A 22 7.47 -25.27 10.38
N TYR A 23 6.85 -25.92 11.34
CA TYR A 23 6.99 -25.70 12.78
C TYR A 23 6.67 -24.25 13.23
N GLU A 24 5.67 -23.67 12.64
CA GLU A 24 5.28 -22.29 12.89
C GLU A 24 4.83 -22.08 14.34
N VAL A 25 5.24 -20.95 14.92
CA VAL A 25 4.73 -20.49 16.21
C VAL A 25 3.25 -20.09 16.05
N LEU A 26 2.41 -20.61 16.91
CA LEU A 26 0.98 -20.31 16.94
C LEU A 26 0.64 -19.24 18.00
N SER A 27 1.27 -19.32 19.17
CA SER A 27 1.11 -18.31 20.23
C SER A 27 2.25 -18.38 21.25
N THR A 28 2.39 -17.31 22.00
CA THR A 28 3.24 -17.23 23.21
C THR A 28 2.45 -16.56 24.33
N LYS A 29 2.98 -16.51 25.56
CA LYS A 29 2.32 -15.79 26.68
C LYS A 29 2.16 -14.28 26.42
N TRP A 30 2.92 -13.70 25.48
CA TRP A 30 2.85 -12.28 25.13
C TRP A 30 2.15 -12.00 23.80
N LEU A 31 2.05 -13.01 22.95
CA LEU A 31 1.51 -12.89 21.59
C LEU A 31 0.42 -13.94 21.37
N PRO A 32 -0.86 -13.58 21.51
CA PRO A 32 -1.97 -14.49 21.26
C PRO A 32 -2.05 -14.90 19.78
N TYR A 33 -2.75 -15.99 19.49
CA TYR A 33 -2.87 -16.54 18.13
C TYR A 33 -3.47 -15.54 17.12
N SER A 34 -4.43 -14.72 17.55
CA SER A 34 -5.02 -13.66 16.74
C SER A 34 -3.99 -12.66 16.23
N ASP A 35 -3.03 -12.29 17.11
CA ASP A 35 -1.99 -11.33 16.74
C ASP A 35 -0.96 -11.96 15.81
N VAL A 36 -0.66 -13.26 15.99
CA VAL A 36 0.21 -14.00 15.05
C VAL A 36 -0.42 -14.01 13.65
N ILE A 37 -1.72 -14.30 13.53
CA ILE A 37 -2.43 -14.29 12.24
C ILE A 37 -2.41 -12.88 11.62
N ARG A 38 -2.67 -11.85 12.43
CA ARG A 38 -2.61 -10.46 11.96
C ARG A 38 -1.23 -10.08 11.44
N LEU A 39 -0.17 -10.44 12.16
CA LEU A 39 1.21 -10.19 11.75
C LEU A 39 1.57 -10.92 10.46
N LYS A 40 1.11 -12.15 10.26
CA LYS A 40 1.27 -12.87 8.99
C LYS A 40 0.58 -12.16 7.83
N GLY A 41 -0.63 -11.66 8.05
CA GLY A 41 -1.30 -10.84 7.04
C GLY A 41 -0.51 -9.57 6.66
N VAL A 42 0.11 -8.93 7.65
CA VAL A 42 0.99 -7.77 7.41
C VAL A 42 2.25 -8.19 6.65
N GLU A 43 2.88 -9.30 7.02
CA GLU A 43 4.04 -9.89 6.33
C GLU A 43 3.71 -10.14 4.85
N ASP A 44 2.58 -10.79 4.55
CA ASP A 44 2.13 -11.05 3.19
C ASP A 44 1.99 -9.74 2.38
N MET A 45 1.47 -8.68 2.99
CA MET A 45 1.32 -7.38 2.32
C MET A 45 2.68 -6.71 2.07
N VAL A 46 3.64 -6.83 2.98
CA VAL A 46 5.02 -6.36 2.77
C VAL A 46 5.66 -7.10 1.60
N GLU A 47 5.55 -8.43 1.54
CA GLU A 47 6.09 -9.22 0.43
C GLU A 47 5.47 -8.85 -0.91
N VAL A 48 4.14 -8.71 -0.95
CA VAL A 48 3.40 -8.43 -2.20
C VAL A 48 3.62 -7.01 -2.71
N TYR A 49 3.62 -6.00 -1.83
CA TYR A 49 3.57 -4.60 -2.24
C TYR A 49 4.90 -3.87 -2.10
N TYR A 50 5.77 -4.29 -1.19
CA TYR A 50 7.07 -3.66 -0.98
C TYR A 50 8.21 -4.50 -1.56
N ASN A 51 8.43 -5.71 -1.06
CA ASN A 51 9.58 -6.54 -1.43
C ASN A 51 9.53 -7.01 -2.90
N SER A 52 8.35 -7.16 -3.48
CA SER A 52 8.20 -7.51 -4.89
C SER A 52 8.82 -6.49 -5.86
N GLY A 53 9.03 -5.25 -5.40
CA GLY A 53 9.47 -4.15 -6.25
C GLY A 53 8.50 -3.78 -7.37
N GLN A 54 7.24 -4.22 -7.27
CA GLN A 54 6.22 -3.99 -8.31
C GLN A 54 5.65 -2.55 -8.28
N PHE A 55 5.68 -1.87 -7.12
CA PHE A 55 4.99 -0.60 -6.87
C PHE A 55 5.88 0.53 -6.35
N PRO A 56 7.09 0.78 -6.87
CA PRO A 56 8.02 1.72 -6.23
C PRO A 56 7.55 3.17 -6.23
N ALA A 57 6.88 3.64 -7.28
CA ALA A 57 6.37 5.00 -7.34
C ALA A 57 5.13 5.15 -6.43
N THR A 58 4.22 4.18 -6.47
CA THR A 58 3.01 4.17 -5.64
C THR A 58 3.36 4.07 -4.15
N MET A 59 4.34 3.24 -3.77
CA MET A 59 4.77 3.13 -2.36
C MET A 59 5.32 4.44 -1.82
N LYS A 60 6.08 5.21 -2.61
CA LYS A 60 6.56 6.55 -2.22
C LYS A 60 5.41 7.54 -1.94
N LEU A 61 4.30 7.43 -2.65
CA LEU A 61 3.12 8.26 -2.38
C LEU A 61 2.37 7.76 -1.14
N LEU A 62 2.26 6.45 -0.95
CA LEU A 62 1.65 5.87 0.25
C LEU A 62 2.40 6.28 1.52
N GLU A 63 3.74 6.27 1.51
CA GLU A 63 4.58 6.73 2.61
C GLU A 63 4.32 8.21 2.97
N LYS A 64 3.93 9.05 2.00
CA LYS A 64 3.55 10.45 2.25
C LYS A 64 2.13 10.60 2.78
N LYS A 65 1.22 9.68 2.44
CA LYS A 65 -0.18 9.71 2.86
C LYS A 65 -0.41 9.16 4.27
N PHE A 66 0.34 8.15 4.66
CA PHE A 66 0.21 7.48 5.96
C PHE A 66 1.27 8.00 6.94
N ALA A 67 0.88 8.16 8.22
CA ALA A 67 1.79 8.64 9.24
C ALA A 67 2.94 7.66 9.54
N ARG A 68 2.69 6.36 9.35
CA ARG A 68 3.68 5.28 9.58
C ARG A 68 3.58 4.22 8.49
N PRO A 69 4.72 3.70 8.01
CA PRO A 69 4.74 2.60 7.04
C PRO A 69 3.95 1.36 7.50
N SER A 70 3.97 1.04 8.80
CA SER A 70 3.21 -0.08 9.35
C SER A 70 1.70 0.05 9.16
N GLU A 71 1.16 1.27 9.15
CA GLU A 71 -0.26 1.54 8.94
C GLU A 71 -0.71 1.18 7.52
N ILE A 72 0.16 1.35 6.52
CA ILE A 72 -0.09 0.96 5.13
C ILE A 72 -0.38 -0.54 5.07
N PHE A 73 0.56 -1.34 5.55
CA PHE A 73 0.48 -2.80 5.45
C PHE A 73 -0.58 -3.40 6.36
N THR A 74 -0.78 -2.83 7.56
CA THR A 74 -1.89 -3.24 8.43
C THR A 74 -3.24 -2.97 7.77
N SER A 75 -3.43 -1.79 7.20
CA SER A 75 -4.67 -1.45 6.50
C SER A 75 -4.90 -2.29 5.24
N LEU A 76 -3.85 -2.64 4.52
CA LEU A 76 -3.92 -3.55 3.39
C LEU A 76 -4.30 -4.97 3.84
N ALA A 77 -3.70 -5.48 4.91
CA ALA A 77 -4.03 -6.80 5.46
C ALA A 77 -5.50 -6.88 5.90
N GLU A 78 -6.00 -5.86 6.58
CA GLU A 78 -7.42 -5.74 6.97
C GLU A 78 -8.34 -5.68 5.74
N TYR A 79 -7.93 -4.96 4.69
CA TYR A 79 -8.68 -4.90 3.43
C TYR A 79 -8.74 -6.25 2.73
N TYR A 80 -7.62 -6.97 2.69
CA TYR A 80 -7.54 -8.33 2.12
C TYR A 80 -8.44 -9.30 2.88
N GLU A 81 -8.40 -9.30 4.20
CA GLU A 81 -9.25 -10.15 5.04
C GLU A 81 -10.73 -9.83 4.82
N LYS A 82 -11.11 -8.55 4.90
CA LYS A 82 -12.49 -8.09 4.72
C LYS A 82 -13.08 -8.49 3.36
N ASN A 83 -12.27 -8.48 2.31
CA ASN A 83 -12.72 -8.77 0.94
C ASN A 83 -12.48 -10.23 0.52
N GLY A 84 -12.06 -11.11 1.44
CA GLY A 84 -11.83 -12.53 1.16
C GLY A 84 -10.69 -12.79 0.16
N LEU A 85 -9.68 -11.89 0.13
CA LEU A 85 -8.53 -11.97 -0.78
C LEU A 85 -7.35 -12.73 -0.17
N THR A 86 -7.38 -12.98 1.14
CA THR A 86 -6.33 -13.66 1.89
C THR A 86 -6.22 -15.12 1.49
N GLY A 87 -5.00 -15.63 1.35
CA GLY A 87 -4.74 -17.03 0.99
C GLY A 87 -5.00 -17.39 -0.47
N ILE A 88 -5.33 -16.40 -1.31
CA ILE A 88 -5.55 -16.57 -2.75
C ILE A 88 -4.35 -16.00 -3.50
N SER A 89 -3.84 -16.74 -4.48
CA SER A 89 -2.79 -16.26 -5.36
C SER A 89 -3.37 -15.27 -6.38
N HIS A 90 -2.90 -14.03 -6.34
CA HIS A 90 -3.30 -12.97 -7.26
C HIS A 90 -2.24 -12.76 -8.35
N SER A 91 -2.68 -12.61 -9.60
CA SER A 91 -1.78 -12.24 -10.68
C SER A 91 -1.16 -10.86 -10.45
N ARG A 92 -0.03 -10.59 -11.09
CA ARG A 92 0.62 -9.27 -10.99
C ARG A 92 -0.34 -8.13 -11.36
N LEU A 93 -1.12 -8.29 -12.44
CA LEU A 93 -2.11 -7.30 -12.86
C LEU A 93 -3.25 -7.13 -11.86
N ALA A 94 -3.76 -8.23 -11.29
CA ALA A 94 -4.81 -8.16 -10.27
C ALA A 94 -4.37 -7.37 -9.02
N ARG A 95 -3.09 -7.42 -8.65
CA ARG A 95 -2.55 -6.64 -7.52
C ARG A 95 -2.66 -5.12 -7.73
N TYR A 96 -2.50 -4.62 -8.96
CA TYR A 96 -2.73 -3.20 -9.27
C TYR A 96 -4.20 -2.82 -9.08
N GLU A 97 -5.14 -3.63 -9.55
CA GLU A 97 -6.56 -3.38 -9.37
C GLU A 97 -7.00 -3.44 -7.91
N ILE A 98 -6.47 -4.40 -7.15
CA ILE A 98 -6.74 -4.53 -5.71
C ILE A 98 -6.23 -3.29 -4.96
N LEU A 99 -5.00 -2.86 -5.25
CA LEU A 99 -4.41 -1.67 -4.61
C LEU A 99 -5.18 -0.40 -4.95
N TYR A 100 -5.62 -0.24 -6.19
CA TYR A 100 -6.46 0.88 -6.60
C TYR A 100 -7.80 0.91 -5.83
N ARG A 101 -8.50 -0.21 -5.74
CA ARG A 101 -9.76 -0.32 -4.99
C ARG A 101 -9.58 -0.07 -3.49
N PHE A 102 -8.48 -0.53 -2.92
CA PHE A 102 -8.13 -0.21 -1.54
C PHE A 102 -7.99 1.30 -1.32
N LEU A 103 -7.32 1.99 -2.22
CA LEU A 103 -7.13 3.44 -2.15
C LEU A 103 -8.45 4.19 -2.32
N GLU A 104 -9.29 3.77 -3.24
CA GLU A 104 -10.63 4.30 -3.47
C GLU A 104 -11.50 4.17 -2.21
N GLU A 105 -11.52 2.99 -1.56
CA GLU A 105 -12.26 2.80 -0.30
C GLU A 105 -11.73 3.69 0.84
N LYS A 106 -10.42 3.92 0.90
CA LYS A 106 -9.82 4.78 1.93
C LYS A 106 -10.15 6.26 1.71
N GLU A 107 -10.20 6.73 0.46
CA GLU A 107 -10.53 8.13 0.17
C GLU A 107 -11.98 8.45 0.49
N VAL A 108 -12.92 7.59 0.11
CA VAL A 108 -14.35 7.72 0.45
C VAL A 108 -14.58 7.80 1.96
N LYS A 109 -13.85 7.04 2.76
CA LYS A 109 -13.96 7.08 4.23
C LYS A 109 -13.45 8.38 4.84
N VAL A 110 -12.40 8.97 4.27
CA VAL A 110 -11.86 10.26 4.75
C VAL A 110 -12.85 11.39 4.49
N GLU A 111 -13.47 11.42 3.31
CA GLU A 111 -14.49 12.43 2.97
C GLU A 111 -15.74 12.34 3.87
N GLN A 112 -16.16 11.14 4.26
CA GLN A 112 -17.30 10.94 5.16
C GLN A 112 -16.98 11.21 6.64
N SER A 113 -15.70 11.22 7.01
CA SER A 113 -15.24 11.40 8.40
C SER A 113 -14.86 12.83 8.74
N THR A 114 -14.94 13.77 7.79
CA THR A 114 -14.68 15.18 8.05
C THR A 114 -15.98 15.81 8.59
N PRO A 115 -16.10 16.08 9.91
CA PRO A 115 -17.22 16.86 10.42
C PRO A 115 -17.12 18.26 9.83
N ALA A 116 -18.25 18.81 9.41
CA ALA A 116 -18.34 20.23 9.07
C ALA A 116 -17.75 21.03 10.25
N ALA A 117 -16.62 21.69 10.02
CA ALA A 117 -15.97 22.50 11.02
C ALA A 117 -16.90 23.68 11.35
N GLU A 118 -17.56 23.62 12.50
CA GLU A 118 -18.04 24.81 13.18
C GLU A 118 -16.81 25.56 13.67
N GLU A 119 -16.60 26.76 13.17
CA GLU A 119 -15.56 27.68 13.64
C GLU A 119 -15.85 28.08 15.09
N PRO A 120 -14.95 27.86 16.04
CA PRO A 120 -14.99 28.60 17.30
C PRO A 120 -14.20 29.89 17.13
N ALA A 121 -14.91 31.00 17.21
CA ALA A 121 -14.34 32.32 17.33
C ALA A 121 -13.47 32.45 18.58
N GLY A 122 -12.24 32.94 18.42
CA GLY A 122 -11.49 33.69 19.39
C GLY A 122 -10.65 32.90 20.38
N MET A 123 -9.34 32.81 20.12
CA MET A 123 -8.33 33.23 21.10
C MET A 123 -6.94 33.30 20.45
N GLU A 124 -6.40 34.51 20.42
CA GLU A 124 -5.00 34.78 20.03
C GLU A 124 -4.04 34.14 21.03
N GLN A 125 -3.10 33.32 20.54
CA GLN A 125 -1.79 33.20 21.16
C GLN A 125 -0.71 33.05 20.09
N LYS A 126 0.14 34.07 20.02
CA LYS A 126 1.42 34.09 19.27
C LYS A 126 2.37 33.09 19.88
N THR A 127 2.96 32.22 19.09
CA THR A 127 4.41 31.93 19.13
C THR A 127 4.76 30.90 18.02
N GLY A 128 5.79 31.19 17.25
CA GLY A 128 6.62 30.19 16.54
C GLY A 128 6.23 29.92 15.08
N VAL A 129 6.61 30.82 14.18
CA VAL A 129 6.69 30.57 12.74
C VAL A 129 7.76 29.50 12.51
N ILE A 130 7.35 28.28 12.27
CA ILE A 130 8.13 27.28 11.52
C ILE A 130 7.27 26.90 10.33
N ALA A 131 7.87 27.04 9.12
CA ALA A 131 7.25 26.91 7.82
C ALA A 131 6.21 25.79 7.75
N ALA A 132 4.94 26.16 7.55
CA ALA A 132 3.96 25.24 7.01
C ALA A 132 4.36 24.97 5.56
N GLU A 133 5.18 23.95 5.35
CA GLU A 133 5.29 23.27 4.05
C GLU A 133 3.86 22.95 3.63
N THR A 134 3.45 23.49 2.50
CA THR A 134 2.13 23.25 1.90
C THR A 134 2.00 21.76 1.69
N ALA A 135 1.35 21.06 2.61
CA ALA A 135 1.12 19.62 2.51
C ALA A 135 0.30 19.40 1.25
N VAL A 136 0.96 18.94 0.18
CA VAL A 136 0.29 18.59 -1.07
C VAL A 136 -0.74 17.51 -0.74
N LYS A 137 -2.02 17.85 -0.84
CA LYS A 137 -3.11 16.91 -0.59
C LYS A 137 -3.11 15.89 -1.72
N LEU A 138 -2.56 14.69 -1.45
CA LEU A 138 -2.57 13.58 -2.40
C LEU A 138 -4.00 13.09 -2.63
N THR A 139 -4.40 13.05 -3.89
CA THR A 139 -5.72 12.63 -4.35
C THR A 139 -5.69 11.20 -4.91
N LEU A 140 -6.86 10.59 -5.12
CA LEU A 140 -6.98 9.30 -5.80
C LEU A 140 -6.40 9.35 -7.22
N ALA A 141 -6.50 10.51 -7.89
CA ALA A 141 -5.91 10.71 -9.21
C ALA A 141 -4.39 10.56 -9.20
N ASP A 142 -3.70 11.12 -8.20
CA ASP A 142 -2.24 10.99 -8.07
C ASP A 142 -1.82 9.53 -7.87
N PHE A 143 -2.58 8.78 -7.06
CA PHE A 143 -2.33 7.34 -6.86
C PHE A 143 -2.62 6.52 -8.11
N ARG A 144 -3.69 6.84 -8.84
CA ARG A 144 -4.01 6.19 -10.11
C ARG A 144 -2.87 6.39 -11.12
N ASP A 145 -2.40 7.62 -11.27
CA ASP A 145 -1.35 7.95 -12.23
C ASP A 145 -0.01 7.29 -11.83
N SER A 146 0.28 7.20 -10.54
CA SER A 146 1.44 6.48 -10.02
C SER A 146 1.35 4.97 -10.26
N LEU A 147 0.17 4.36 -10.05
CA LEU A 147 -0.08 2.94 -10.36
C LEU A 147 0.04 2.66 -11.86
N MET A 148 -0.43 3.57 -12.70
CA MET A 148 -0.28 3.48 -14.15
C MET A 148 1.20 3.55 -14.57
N TYR A 149 1.97 4.45 -13.96
CA TYR A 149 3.40 4.54 -14.19
C TYR A 149 4.11 3.23 -13.82
N ASP A 150 3.90 2.72 -12.59
CA ASP A 150 4.49 1.46 -12.14
C ASP A 150 4.10 0.29 -13.06
N LEU A 151 2.84 0.26 -13.50
CA LEU A 151 2.31 -0.78 -14.38
C LEU A 151 3.00 -0.76 -15.76
N TYR A 152 3.06 0.38 -16.43
CA TYR A 152 3.63 0.47 -17.78
C TYR A 152 5.14 0.30 -17.80
N VAL A 153 5.83 0.72 -16.76
CA VAL A 153 7.30 0.54 -16.67
C VAL A 153 7.69 -0.92 -16.40
N ARG A 154 6.81 -1.69 -15.70
CA ARG A 154 7.19 -3.01 -15.18
C ARG A 154 6.47 -4.19 -15.81
N GLU A 155 5.32 -3.96 -16.41
CA GLU A 155 4.50 -5.03 -16.96
C GLU A 155 4.30 -4.86 -18.46
N ASN A 156 4.53 -5.94 -19.20
CA ASN A 156 4.22 -5.95 -20.65
C ASN A 156 2.73 -6.23 -20.85
N ILE A 157 1.91 -5.18 -20.75
CA ILE A 157 0.46 -5.29 -20.90
C ILE A 157 0.01 -4.97 -22.32
N LYS A 158 -0.98 -5.75 -22.80
CA LYS A 158 -1.60 -5.56 -24.12
C LYS A 158 -2.94 -4.82 -24.06
N SER A 159 -3.54 -4.72 -22.87
CA SER A 159 -4.84 -4.09 -22.66
C SER A 159 -4.77 -3.08 -21.52
N ARG A 160 -5.55 -2.01 -21.65
CA ARG A 160 -5.68 -0.99 -20.62
C ARG A 160 -6.34 -1.59 -19.37
N PRO A 161 -5.82 -1.33 -18.15
CA PRO A 161 -6.49 -1.72 -16.91
C PRO A 161 -7.79 -0.92 -16.69
N SER A 162 -8.72 -1.48 -15.90
CA SER A 162 -10.05 -0.90 -15.68
C SER A 162 -10.01 0.48 -15.01
N PHE A 163 -9.01 0.73 -14.17
CA PHE A 163 -8.82 2.00 -13.45
C PHE A 163 -8.10 3.08 -14.26
N ALA A 164 -7.59 2.76 -15.45
CA ALA A 164 -6.85 3.72 -16.27
C ALA A 164 -7.75 4.79 -16.84
N SER A 165 -7.27 6.04 -16.83
CA SER A 165 -7.93 7.17 -17.48
C SER A 165 -8.09 6.95 -18.99
N ASP A 166 -9.14 7.49 -19.57
CA ASP A 166 -9.28 7.50 -21.02
C ASP A 166 -8.26 8.45 -21.65
N GLN A 167 -7.32 7.88 -22.40
CA GLN A 167 -6.29 8.65 -23.13
C GLN A 167 -6.73 9.03 -24.55
N SER A 168 -7.96 8.67 -24.95
CA SER A 168 -8.45 8.94 -26.29
C SER A 168 -8.38 10.42 -26.68
N PRO A 169 -8.65 11.38 -25.78
CA PRO A 169 -8.51 12.81 -26.08
C PRO A 169 -7.07 13.25 -26.41
N TYR A 170 -6.07 12.56 -25.86
CA TYR A 170 -4.65 12.94 -25.96
C TYR A 170 -3.88 12.13 -27.00
N LYS A 171 -4.54 11.29 -27.80
CA LYS A 171 -3.86 10.42 -28.78
C LYS A 171 -2.95 11.16 -29.74
N LYS A 172 -3.35 12.36 -30.15
CA LYS A 172 -2.58 13.16 -31.09
C LYS A 172 -1.30 13.69 -30.44
N GLU A 173 -1.44 14.28 -29.26
CA GLU A 173 -0.32 14.84 -28.48
C GLU A 173 0.68 13.76 -28.07
N VAL A 174 0.18 12.59 -27.62
CA VAL A 174 1.00 11.43 -27.29
C VAL A 174 1.79 10.95 -28.50
N ARG A 175 1.16 10.88 -29.69
CA ARG A 175 1.85 10.50 -30.91
C ARG A 175 2.91 11.53 -31.31
N GLU A 176 2.60 12.81 -31.24
CA GLU A 176 3.53 13.89 -31.54
C GLU A 176 4.74 13.87 -30.58
N PHE A 177 4.50 13.62 -29.29
CA PHE A 177 5.55 13.45 -28.29
C PHE A 177 6.49 12.29 -28.63
N PHE A 178 5.96 11.09 -28.93
CA PHE A 178 6.79 9.94 -29.28
C PHE A 178 7.58 10.17 -30.59
N MET A 179 7.01 10.84 -31.58
CA MET A 179 7.73 11.18 -32.80
C MET A 179 8.87 12.17 -32.52
N ALA A 180 8.63 13.16 -31.66
CA ALA A 180 9.69 14.13 -31.29
C ALA A 180 10.82 13.45 -30.49
N GLU A 181 10.46 12.51 -29.58
CA GLU A 181 11.44 11.73 -28.81
C GLU A 181 12.25 10.76 -29.69
N GLU A 182 11.65 10.20 -30.74
CA GLU A 182 12.35 9.34 -31.70
C GLU A 182 13.40 10.16 -32.54
N GLU A 183 13.07 11.41 -32.86
CA GLU A 183 14.00 12.30 -33.59
C GLU A 183 15.07 12.91 -32.66
N SER A 184 14.74 13.25 -31.44
CA SER A 184 15.62 13.88 -30.45
C SER A 184 15.28 13.44 -29.03
N PRO A 185 15.82 12.29 -28.56
CA PRO A 185 15.53 11.75 -27.23
C PRO A 185 15.92 12.74 -26.12
N GLN A 186 14.93 13.10 -25.27
CA GLN A 186 15.12 13.95 -24.09
C GLN A 186 14.65 13.27 -22.80
N TRP A 187 13.64 12.42 -22.90
CA TRP A 187 12.91 11.89 -21.75
C TRP A 187 12.86 10.36 -21.67
N LEU A 188 13.00 9.66 -22.82
CA LEU A 188 12.85 8.21 -22.94
C LEU A 188 14.20 7.49 -23.18
N THR A 189 15.27 7.93 -22.56
CA THR A 189 16.60 7.29 -22.65
C THR A 189 16.78 6.14 -21.69
#